data_0a9b559e6551b3fc464c356b550dce38
#
_entry.id   0a9b559e6551b3fc464c356b550dce38
#
_cell.length_a   1.000
_cell.length_b   1.000
_cell.length_c   1.000
_cell.angle_alpha   90.00
_cell.angle_beta   90.00
_cell.angle_gamma   90.00
#
_symmetry.space_group_name_H-M   'P 1'
#
loop_
_entity.id
_entity.type
_entity.pdbx_description
1 polymer ?
#
loop_
_entity_poly.entity_id
_entity_poly.type
_entity_poly.pdbx_seq_one_letter_code
_entity_poly.pdbx_strand_id
1 'polypeptide(L)'
;MASESLARQNYANDVEAAVNKQINIELYASYVYLSMAAYFERDDVALLNIAKFMRKSSDEEREHAIGLMKFQSLRGGRVVFQNIEKPEKD
;
A
#
# COMPACT_ATOMS: atom_id res chain seq x y z
N MET A 1 -26.36 19.32 -2.39
CA MET A 1 -25.84 18.20 -1.60
C MET A 1 -25.34 17.10 -2.52
N ALA A 2 -24.15 16.66 -2.30
CA ALA A 2 -23.65 15.52 -3.05
C ALA A 2 -24.42 14.28 -2.59
N SER A 3 -25.00 13.56 -3.53
CA SER A 3 -25.64 12.29 -3.23
C SER A 3 -24.60 11.18 -3.16
N GLU A 4 -24.82 10.26 -2.29
CA GLU A 4 -24.02 9.04 -2.27
C GLU A 4 -24.31 8.23 -3.52
N SER A 5 -23.30 7.51 -4.00
CA SER A 5 -23.52 6.56 -5.08
C SER A 5 -24.37 5.41 -4.57
N LEU A 6 -25.07 4.73 -5.46
CA LEU A 6 -25.84 3.55 -5.08
C LEU A 6 -24.93 2.44 -4.53
N ALA A 7 -23.70 2.37 -5.03
CA ALA A 7 -22.71 1.39 -4.56
C ALA A 7 -22.32 1.64 -3.11
N ARG A 8 -22.37 2.91 -2.66
CA ARG A 8 -22.02 3.28 -1.29
C ARG A 8 -23.11 2.94 -0.29
N GLN A 9 -24.31 2.62 -0.74
CA GLN A 9 -25.41 2.31 0.16
C GLN A 9 -24.96 1.26 1.18
N ASN A 10 -25.18 1.52 2.47
CA ASN A 10 -24.77 0.67 3.59
C ASN A 10 -23.25 0.55 3.80
N TYR A 11 -22.47 1.44 3.19
CA TYR A 11 -21.03 1.47 3.42
C TYR A 11 -20.70 2.54 4.45
N ALA A 12 -20.32 2.12 5.65
CA ALA A 12 -20.09 3.03 6.76
C ALA A 12 -18.84 3.89 6.56
N ASN A 13 -18.90 5.13 7.04
CA ASN A 13 -17.78 6.06 6.92
C ASN A 13 -16.53 5.58 7.68
N ASP A 14 -16.69 4.92 8.81
CA ASP A 14 -15.57 4.39 9.58
C ASP A 14 -14.92 3.21 8.87
N VAL A 15 -15.68 2.41 8.13
CA VAL A 15 -15.13 1.33 7.30
C VAL A 15 -14.32 1.93 6.15
N GLU A 16 -14.85 2.95 5.49
CA GLU A 16 -14.13 3.64 4.42
C GLU A 16 -12.80 4.21 4.94
N ALA A 17 -12.81 4.83 6.10
CA ALA A 17 -11.61 5.39 6.71
C ALA A 17 -10.59 4.29 7.05
N ALA A 18 -11.07 3.16 7.56
CA ALA A 18 -10.21 2.03 7.91
C ALA A 18 -9.57 1.42 6.66
N VAL A 19 -10.31 1.30 5.56
CA VAL A 19 -9.77 0.80 4.30
C VAL A 19 -8.68 1.74 3.77
N ASN A 20 -8.90 3.05 3.82
CA ASN A 20 -7.89 4.03 3.40
C ASN A 20 -6.64 3.94 4.26
N LYS A 21 -6.81 3.75 5.57
CA LYS A 21 -5.67 3.57 6.46
C LYS A 21 -4.88 2.31 6.09
N GLN A 22 -5.58 1.21 5.80
CA GLN A 22 -4.92 -0.04 5.43
C GLN A 22 -4.19 0.08 4.09
N ILE A 23 -4.77 0.78 3.12
CA ILE A 23 -4.09 1.07 1.84
C ILE A 23 -2.76 1.76 2.12
N ASN A 24 -2.75 2.77 2.99
CA ASN A 24 -1.53 3.51 3.31
C ASN A 24 -0.50 2.62 4.00
N ILE A 25 -0.95 1.74 4.90
CA ILE A 25 -0.06 0.80 5.61
C ILE A 25 0.60 -0.16 4.60
N GLU A 26 -0.18 -0.70 3.66
CA GLU A 26 0.35 -1.62 2.65
C GLU A 26 1.36 -0.92 1.72
N LEU A 27 1.08 0.32 1.33
CA LEU A 27 2.00 1.09 0.50
C LEU A 27 3.28 1.42 1.27
N TYR A 28 3.18 1.73 2.56
CA TYR A 28 4.36 1.95 3.40
C TYR A 28 5.19 0.67 3.49
N ALA A 29 4.56 -0.47 3.72
CA ALA A 29 5.25 -1.76 3.78
C ALA A 29 5.98 -2.06 2.47
N SER A 30 5.34 -1.79 1.33
CA SER A 30 5.98 -1.93 0.02
C SER A 30 7.24 -1.07 -0.08
N TYR A 31 7.18 0.17 0.39
CA TYR A 31 8.32 1.09 0.37
C TYR A 31 9.46 0.58 1.25
N VAL A 32 9.13 0.07 2.45
CA VAL A 32 10.14 -0.49 3.36
C VAL A 32 10.86 -1.68 2.72
N TYR A 33 10.11 -2.61 2.11
CA TYR A 33 10.71 -3.74 1.43
C TYR A 33 11.59 -3.32 0.26
N LEU A 34 11.16 -2.30 -0.48
CA LEU A 34 11.95 -1.78 -1.60
C LEU A 34 13.26 -1.17 -1.10
N SER A 35 13.21 -0.45 0.01
CA SER A 35 14.40 0.12 0.66
C SER A 35 15.38 -0.99 1.08
N MET A 36 14.86 -2.06 1.66
CA MET A 36 15.68 -3.22 2.03
C MET A 36 16.32 -3.88 0.80
N ALA A 37 15.55 -4.02 -0.28
CA ALA A 37 16.07 -4.58 -1.52
C ALA A 37 17.24 -3.75 -2.05
N ALA A 38 17.08 -2.43 -2.05
CA ALA A 38 18.13 -1.53 -2.50
C ALA A 38 19.40 -1.67 -1.67
N TYR A 39 19.23 -1.83 -0.35
CA TYR A 39 20.39 -2.06 0.53
C TYR A 39 21.12 -3.35 0.17
N PHE A 40 20.40 -4.44 -0.01
CA PHE A 40 21.02 -5.73 -0.32
C PHE A 40 21.60 -5.81 -1.74
N GLU A 41 21.21 -4.88 -2.61
CA GLU A 41 21.76 -4.77 -3.98
C GLU A 41 23.04 -3.95 -4.04
N ARG A 42 23.41 -3.27 -2.96
CA ARG A 42 24.62 -2.46 -2.97
C ARG A 42 25.83 -3.31 -3.28
N ASP A 43 26.79 -2.73 -3.98
CA ASP A 43 28.02 -3.42 -4.40
C ASP A 43 28.85 -3.90 -3.20
N ASP A 44 28.75 -3.21 -2.06
CA ASP A 44 29.45 -3.56 -0.83
C ASP A 44 28.70 -4.56 0.06
N VAL A 45 27.47 -4.93 -0.31
CA VAL A 45 26.65 -5.92 0.39
C VAL A 45 26.40 -7.14 -0.50
N ALA A 46 25.86 -6.91 -1.68
CA ALA A 46 25.69 -7.87 -2.76
C ALA A 46 25.03 -9.21 -2.36
N LEU A 47 23.98 -9.13 -1.54
CA LEU A 47 23.18 -10.30 -1.18
C LEU A 47 21.96 -10.37 -2.11
N LEU A 48 22.20 -10.78 -3.35
CA LEU A 48 21.22 -10.61 -4.43
C LEU A 48 19.99 -11.49 -4.29
N ASN A 49 20.09 -12.67 -3.68
CA ASN A 49 18.92 -13.52 -3.46
C ASN A 49 17.98 -12.92 -2.42
N ILE A 50 18.55 -12.28 -1.39
CA ILE A 50 17.76 -11.57 -0.37
C ILE A 50 17.12 -10.35 -0.99
N ALA A 51 17.86 -9.60 -1.81
CA ALA A 51 17.33 -8.44 -2.52
C ALA A 51 16.13 -8.83 -3.38
N LYS A 52 16.23 -9.93 -4.11
CA LYS A 52 15.15 -10.44 -4.97
C LYS A 52 13.91 -10.78 -4.13
N PHE A 53 14.09 -11.43 -2.99
CA PHE A 53 13.00 -11.75 -2.08
C PHE A 53 12.31 -10.47 -1.58
N MET A 54 13.09 -9.46 -1.21
CA MET A 54 12.56 -8.18 -0.73
C MET A 54 11.79 -7.44 -1.82
N ARG A 55 12.26 -7.47 -3.07
CA ARG A 55 11.52 -6.88 -4.19
C ARG A 55 10.18 -7.57 -4.40
N LYS A 56 10.18 -8.89 -4.34
CA LYS A 56 8.93 -9.65 -4.47
C LYS A 56 7.96 -9.29 -3.36
N SER A 57 8.46 -9.18 -2.14
CA SER A 57 7.63 -8.80 -0.98
C SER A 57 7.06 -7.38 -1.16
N SER A 58 7.86 -6.46 -1.69
CA SER A 58 7.40 -5.11 -2.01
C SER A 58 6.25 -5.13 -3.02
N ASP A 59 6.40 -5.91 -4.09
CA ASP A 59 5.38 -6.04 -5.13
C ASP A 59 4.09 -6.65 -4.56
N GLU A 60 4.19 -7.65 -3.70
CA GLU A 60 3.03 -8.28 -3.06
C GLU A 60 2.26 -7.27 -2.19
N GLU A 61 2.96 -6.46 -1.40
CA GLU A 61 2.31 -5.43 -0.57
C GLU A 61 1.62 -4.38 -1.44
N ARG A 62 2.24 -4.02 -2.55
CA ARG A 62 1.65 -3.08 -3.50
C ARG A 62 0.37 -3.66 -4.12
N GLU A 63 0.38 -4.94 -4.47
CA GLU A 63 -0.80 -5.61 -5.00
C GLU A 63 -1.93 -5.69 -3.97
N HIS A 64 -1.59 -5.88 -2.69
CA HIS A 64 -2.58 -5.82 -1.61
C HIS A 64 -3.24 -4.44 -1.55
N ALA A 65 -2.44 -3.37 -1.66
CA ALA A 65 -2.99 -2.01 -1.66
C ALA A 65 -3.92 -1.79 -2.85
N ILE A 66 -3.53 -2.27 -4.04
CA ILE A 66 -4.36 -2.14 -5.25
C ILE A 66 -5.68 -2.87 -5.08
N GLY A 67 -5.65 -4.08 -4.49
CA GLY A 67 -6.87 -4.84 -4.19
C GLY A 67 -7.81 -4.07 -3.27
N LEU A 68 -7.27 -3.43 -2.23
CA LEU A 68 -8.04 -2.61 -1.30
C LEU A 68 -8.63 -1.38 -1.99
N MET A 69 -7.89 -0.76 -2.91
CA MET A 69 -8.39 0.37 -3.69
C MET A 69 -9.58 -0.04 -4.55
N LYS A 70 -9.50 -1.21 -5.19
CA LYS A 70 -10.61 -1.75 -5.98
C LYS A 70 -11.83 -2.01 -5.12
N PHE A 71 -11.63 -2.61 -3.95
CA PHE A 71 -12.72 -2.85 -2.99
C PHE A 71 -13.37 -1.53 -2.59
N GLN A 72 -12.57 -0.53 -2.22
CA GLN A 72 -13.06 0.79 -1.82
C GLN A 72 -13.95 1.40 -2.90
N SER A 73 -13.46 1.37 -4.14
CA SER A 73 -14.19 1.95 -5.27
C SER A 73 -15.48 1.18 -5.57
N LEU A 74 -15.45 -0.16 -5.50
CA LEU A 74 -16.64 -0.99 -5.73
C LEU A 74 -17.73 -0.71 -4.69
N ARG A 75 -17.37 -0.38 -3.46
CA ARG A 75 -18.33 -0.06 -2.41
C ARG A 75 -18.78 1.40 -2.45
N GLY A 76 -18.34 2.16 -3.44
CA GLY A 76 -18.71 3.57 -3.59
C GLY A 76 -17.97 4.50 -2.65
N GLY A 77 -16.93 4.01 -1.98
CA GLY A 77 -16.04 4.84 -1.18
C GLY A 77 -15.04 5.57 -2.06
N ARG A 78 -14.28 6.46 -1.44
CA ARG A 78 -13.23 7.21 -2.12
C ARG A 78 -11.88 6.78 -1.59
N VAL A 79 -10.96 6.49 -2.51
CA VAL A 79 -9.57 6.27 -2.14
C VAL A 79 -8.95 7.62 -1.82
N VAL A 80 -8.43 7.76 -0.61
CA VAL A 80 -7.73 8.97 -0.17
C VAL A 80 -6.32 8.58 0.20
N PHE A 81 -5.37 9.06 -0.58
CA PHE A 81 -3.96 8.78 -0.33
C PHE A 81 -3.41 9.72 0.73
N GLN A 82 -2.49 9.20 1.50
CA GLN A 82 -1.74 9.95 2.49
C GLN A 82 -0.27 9.95 2.11
N ASN A 83 0.50 10.83 2.70
CA ASN A 83 1.94 10.81 2.51
C ASN A 83 2.51 9.50 3.03
N ILE A 84 3.41 8.92 2.27
CA ILE A 84 4.13 7.71 2.67
C ILE A 84 5.50 8.17 3.15
N GLU A 85 5.76 7.93 4.43
CA GLU A 85 7.04 8.32 5.00
C GLU A 85 8.17 7.50 4.40
N LYS A 86 9.29 8.17 4.16
CA LYS A 86 10.51 7.49 3.76
C LYS A 86 10.95 6.55 4.89
N PRO A 87 11.42 5.33 4.58
CA PRO A 87 11.97 4.46 5.61
C PRO A 87 13.10 5.15 6.37
N GLU A 88 13.24 4.83 7.66
CA GLU A 88 14.19 5.52 8.54
C GLU A 88 15.64 5.39 8.08
N LYS A 89 15.99 4.29 7.43
CA LYS A 89 17.35 4.02 6.95
C LYS A 89 17.33 3.70 5.47
N ASP A 90 18.25 4.28 4.79
CA ASP A 90 18.43 4.02 3.35
C ASP A 90 19.32 2.81 3.09
#